data_969183d1608dd7f4b35858bb468cc2de
#
_entry.id   969183d1608dd7f4b35858bb468cc2de
#
_cell.length_a   1.000
_cell.length_b   1.000
_cell.length_c   1.000
_cell.angle_alpha   90.00
_cell.angle_beta   90.00
_cell.angle_gamma   90.00
#
_symmetry.space_group_name_H-M   'P 1'
#
loop_
_entity.id
_entity.type
_entity.pdbx_description
1 polymer ?
#
loop_
_entity_poly.entity_id
_entity_poly.type
_entity_poly.pdbx_seq_one_letter_code
_entity_poly.pdbx_strand_id
1 'polypeptide(L)'
;MRTGLINQVAAQVRGFEESYAPRHVRRRRIYEALSQGVQYVFNNGVEGDIAEFGTASGFSAYTIARAMAIYREAYAKRIAQFGMPPKTLHLFDRFHGLPRPRDAVDLASPYVQAGVWQEGTY
;
A
#
# COMPACT_ATOMS: atom_id res chain seq x y z
N MET A 1 13.54 -30.79 -2.59
CA MET A 1 12.17 -30.89 -1.99
C MET A 1 11.99 -30.25 -0.60
N ARG A 2 13.00 -29.99 0.21
CA ARG A 2 12.85 -29.39 1.57
C ARG A 2 12.60 -27.86 1.59
N THR A 3 13.05 -27.12 0.61
CA THR A 3 12.96 -25.65 0.58
C THR A 3 11.52 -25.12 0.38
N GLY A 4 10.69 -25.85 -0.36
CA GLY A 4 9.29 -25.47 -0.62
C GLY A 4 8.41 -25.54 0.63
N LEU A 5 8.60 -26.58 1.46
CA LEU A 5 7.82 -26.76 2.68
C LEU A 5 8.16 -25.68 3.73
N ILE A 6 9.43 -25.35 3.87
CA ILE A 6 9.89 -24.30 4.79
C ILE A 6 9.31 -22.94 4.39
N ASN A 7 9.29 -22.63 3.10
CA ASN A 7 8.72 -21.38 2.60
C ASN A 7 7.19 -21.32 2.78
N GLN A 8 6.49 -22.45 2.61
CA GLN A 8 5.05 -22.54 2.88
C GLN A 8 4.71 -22.34 4.36
N VAL A 9 5.44 -23.02 5.25
CA VAL A 9 5.25 -22.87 6.70
C VAL A 9 5.57 -21.43 7.13
N ALA A 10 6.66 -20.85 6.64
CA ALA A 10 7.01 -19.47 6.94
C ALA A 10 5.98 -18.46 6.42
N ALA A 11 5.33 -18.73 5.29
CA ALA A 11 4.25 -17.89 4.77
C ALA A 11 2.97 -18.01 5.61
N GLN A 12 2.63 -19.22 6.06
CA GLN A 12 1.49 -19.47 6.96
C GLN A 12 1.70 -18.81 8.33
N VAL A 13 2.90 -18.96 8.92
CA VAL A 13 3.23 -18.32 10.21
C VAL A 13 3.16 -16.80 10.10
N ARG A 14 3.71 -16.21 9.05
CA ARG A 14 3.60 -14.75 8.81
C ARG A 14 2.16 -14.29 8.64
N GLY A 15 1.34 -15.01 7.87
CA GLY A 15 -0.07 -14.69 7.69
C GLY A 15 -0.86 -14.79 9.01
N PHE A 16 -0.53 -15.77 9.86
CA PHE A 16 -1.11 -15.91 11.19
C PHE A 16 -0.70 -14.76 12.12
N GLU A 17 0.59 -14.44 12.19
CA GLU A 17 1.09 -13.31 12.98
C GLU A 17 0.48 -11.97 12.53
N GLU A 18 0.33 -11.74 11.22
CA GLU A 18 -0.27 -10.53 10.68
C GLU A 18 -1.76 -10.41 11.02
N SER A 19 -2.51 -11.51 11.05
CA SER A 19 -3.94 -11.50 11.38
C SER A 19 -4.21 -11.17 12.84
N TYR A 20 -3.30 -11.54 13.74
CA TYR A 20 -3.40 -11.28 15.19
C TYR A 20 -2.61 -10.05 15.65
N ALA A 21 -1.78 -9.44 14.79
CA ALA A 21 -1.00 -8.27 15.16
C ALA A 21 -1.92 -7.08 15.51
N PRO A 22 -1.68 -6.36 16.61
CA PRO A 22 -2.40 -5.15 16.96
C PRO A 22 -2.38 -4.12 15.82
N ARG A 23 -3.43 -3.31 15.69
CA ARG A 23 -3.56 -2.32 14.60
C ARG A 23 -2.34 -1.41 14.46
N HIS A 24 -1.72 -1.00 15.56
CA HIS A 24 -0.52 -0.15 15.52
C HIS A 24 0.70 -0.86 14.94
N VAL A 25 0.86 -2.17 15.18
CA VAL A 25 1.95 -2.97 14.60
C VAL A 25 1.76 -3.12 13.09
N ARG A 26 0.53 -3.42 12.64
CA ARG A 26 0.20 -3.50 11.22
C ARG A 26 0.43 -2.16 10.50
N ARG A 27 -0.04 -1.05 11.09
CA ARG A 27 0.17 0.30 10.54
C ARG A 27 1.65 0.65 10.46
N ARG A 28 2.44 0.29 11.47
CA ARG A 28 3.88 0.50 11.44
C ARG A 28 4.56 -0.25 10.31
N ARG A 29 4.22 -1.53 10.11
CA ARG A 29 4.76 -2.35 9.00
C ARG A 29 4.40 -1.76 7.63
N ILE A 30 3.15 -1.34 7.45
CA ILE A 30 2.72 -0.66 6.22
C ILE A 30 3.50 0.64 6.01
N TYR A 31 3.64 1.44 7.04
CA TYR A 31 4.42 2.67 6.99
C TYR A 31 5.87 2.42 6.56
N GLU A 32 6.53 1.45 7.18
CA GLU A 32 7.91 1.08 6.87
C GLU A 32 8.04 0.59 5.42
N ALA A 33 7.17 -0.30 4.97
CA ALA A 33 7.18 -0.84 3.61
C ALA A 33 6.95 0.24 2.54
N LEU A 34 5.94 1.10 2.73
CA LEU A 34 5.65 2.19 1.81
C LEU A 34 6.78 3.22 1.76
N SER A 35 7.33 3.58 2.92
CA SER A 35 8.46 4.50 3.00
C SER A 35 9.70 3.96 2.28
N GLN A 36 9.99 2.67 2.44
CA GLN A 36 11.08 1.99 1.72
C GLN A 36 10.83 1.94 0.21
N GLY A 37 9.57 1.71 -0.22
CA GLY A 37 9.20 1.76 -1.63
C GLY A 37 9.44 3.14 -2.25
N VAL A 38 9.01 4.20 -1.57
CA VAL A 38 9.27 5.58 -2.00
C VAL A 38 10.77 5.88 -2.02
N GLN A 39 11.51 5.48 -0.99
CA GLN A 39 12.96 5.60 -0.95
C GLN A 39 13.62 4.94 -2.16
N TYR A 40 13.19 3.73 -2.48
CA TYR A 40 13.70 2.98 -3.63
C TYR A 40 13.50 3.76 -4.93
N VAL A 41 12.30 4.30 -5.15
CA VAL A 41 11.95 5.09 -6.34
C VAL A 41 12.87 6.31 -6.50
N PHE A 42 13.10 7.06 -5.42
CA PHE A 42 13.99 8.22 -5.44
C PHE A 42 15.46 7.83 -5.57
N ASN A 43 15.88 6.77 -4.88
CA ASN A 43 17.27 6.34 -4.86
C ASN A 43 17.74 5.80 -6.21
N ASN A 44 16.86 5.13 -6.92
CA ASN A 44 17.17 4.52 -8.22
C ASN A 44 16.75 5.37 -9.43
N GLY A 45 16.23 6.59 -9.20
CA GLY A 45 15.82 7.47 -10.28
C GLY A 45 14.72 6.88 -11.17
N VAL A 46 13.81 6.09 -10.59
CA VAL A 46 12.71 5.48 -11.35
C VAL A 46 11.86 6.59 -11.97
N GLU A 47 11.66 6.55 -13.28
CA GLU A 47 10.88 7.53 -14.00
C GLU A 47 9.37 7.43 -13.71
N GLY A 48 8.65 8.53 -13.96
CA GLY A 48 7.20 8.60 -13.78
C GLY A 48 6.78 8.98 -12.36
N ASP A 49 5.48 8.99 -12.15
CA ASP A 49 4.80 9.36 -10.92
C ASP A 49 4.48 8.14 -10.04
N ILE A 50 3.88 8.39 -8.89
CA ILE A 50 3.39 7.34 -7.98
C ILE A 50 1.87 7.34 -8.03
N ALA A 51 1.25 6.17 -8.15
CA ALA A 51 -0.19 6.01 -8.15
C ALA A 51 -0.64 5.07 -7.03
N GLU A 52 -1.70 5.45 -6.33
CA GLU A 52 -2.38 4.61 -5.35
C GLU A 52 -3.81 4.34 -5.80
N PHE A 53 -4.19 3.07 -5.81
CA PHE A 53 -5.55 2.62 -6.13
C PHE A 53 -6.20 2.07 -4.85
N GLY A 54 -7.32 2.66 -4.44
CA GLY A 54 -8.00 2.31 -3.20
C GLY A 54 -7.42 3.06 -1.99
N THR A 55 -7.62 4.37 -1.96
CA THR A 55 -7.08 5.27 -0.92
C THR A 55 -7.76 5.09 0.44
N ALA A 56 -9.02 4.64 0.45
CA ALA A 56 -9.82 4.41 1.66
C ALA A 56 -9.73 5.56 2.68
N SER A 57 -9.21 5.28 3.89
CA SER A 57 -9.04 6.28 4.96
C SER A 57 -7.88 7.27 4.74
N GLY A 58 -7.12 7.12 3.66
CA GLY A 58 -5.97 7.98 3.33
C GLY A 58 -4.68 7.71 4.11
N PHE A 59 -4.64 6.67 4.94
CA PHE A 59 -3.44 6.37 5.76
C PHE A 59 -2.21 6.07 4.90
N SER A 60 -2.35 5.25 3.88
CA SER A 60 -1.28 4.92 2.93
C SER A 60 -0.90 6.12 2.07
N ALA A 61 -1.90 6.86 1.54
CA ALA A 61 -1.68 8.11 0.81
C ALA A 61 -0.86 9.13 1.60
N TYR A 62 -1.25 9.36 2.87
CA TYR A 62 -0.50 10.25 3.76
C TYR A 62 0.93 9.75 3.99
N THR A 63 1.11 8.45 4.19
CA THR A 63 2.44 7.85 4.39
C THR A 63 3.32 8.05 3.16
N ILE A 64 2.80 7.79 1.96
CA ILE A 64 3.51 7.97 0.70
C ILE A 64 3.87 9.45 0.51
N ALA A 65 2.90 10.35 0.65
CA ALA A 65 3.11 11.79 0.49
C ALA A 65 4.18 12.34 1.45
N ARG A 66 4.14 11.91 2.71
CA ARG A 66 5.15 12.26 3.71
C ARG A 66 6.54 11.73 3.34
N ALA A 67 6.63 10.47 2.94
CA ALA A 67 7.88 9.89 2.48
C ALA A 67 8.44 10.63 1.26
N MET A 68 7.59 10.95 0.27
CA MET A 68 7.97 11.75 -0.90
C MET A 68 8.54 13.11 -0.51
N ALA A 69 7.93 13.80 0.46
CA ALA A 69 8.43 15.09 0.93
C ALA A 69 9.82 14.96 1.56
N ILE A 70 10.02 13.98 2.43
CA ILE A 70 11.30 13.70 3.09
C ILE A 70 12.38 13.36 2.06
N TYR A 71 12.09 12.46 1.14
CA TYR A 71 13.09 12.02 0.17
C TYR A 71 13.37 13.07 -0.91
N ARG A 72 12.38 13.88 -1.29
CA ARG A 72 12.62 15.03 -2.18
C ARG A 72 13.60 16.01 -1.56
N GLU A 73 13.50 16.29 -0.28
CA GLU A 73 14.44 17.16 0.42
C GLU A 73 15.81 16.50 0.57
N ALA A 74 15.86 15.26 1.03
CA ALA A 74 17.11 14.51 1.23
C ALA A 74 17.91 14.32 -0.07
N TYR A 75 17.23 14.18 -1.21
CA TYR A 75 17.85 13.99 -2.52
C TYR A 75 17.86 15.25 -3.41
N ALA A 76 17.54 16.43 -2.85
CA ALA A 76 17.41 17.67 -3.63
C ALA A 76 18.63 17.98 -4.52
N LYS A 77 19.84 17.80 -3.99
CA LYS A 77 21.09 18.00 -4.76
C LYS A 77 21.21 17.02 -5.92
N ARG A 78 20.90 15.76 -5.69
CA ARG A 78 20.94 14.70 -6.69
C ARG A 78 19.87 14.89 -7.77
N ILE A 79 18.65 15.27 -7.35
CA ILE A 79 17.55 15.60 -8.24
C ILE A 79 17.96 16.73 -9.19
N ALA A 80 18.54 17.81 -8.66
CA ALA A 80 19.03 18.92 -9.46
C ALA A 80 20.20 18.53 -10.39
N GLN A 81 21.14 17.72 -9.89
CA GLN A 81 22.29 17.28 -10.68
C GLN A 81 21.92 16.42 -11.88
N PHE A 82 20.92 15.52 -11.71
CA PHE A 82 20.50 14.59 -12.76
C PHE A 82 19.24 15.03 -13.52
N GLY A 83 18.73 16.23 -13.24
CA GLY A 83 17.55 16.78 -13.92
C GLY A 83 16.29 15.91 -13.73
N MET A 84 16.16 15.24 -12.59
CA MET A 84 15.01 14.37 -12.35
C MET A 84 13.73 15.20 -12.18
N PRO A 85 12.65 14.89 -12.91
CA PRO A 85 11.39 15.62 -12.78
C PRO A 85 10.78 15.42 -11.39
N PRO A 86 10.04 16.42 -10.89
CA PRO A 86 9.26 16.24 -9.66
C PRO A 86 8.23 15.12 -9.86
N LYS A 87 8.01 14.34 -8.82
CA LYS A 87 7.02 13.26 -8.84
C LYS A 87 5.72 13.74 -8.21
N THR A 88 4.62 13.33 -8.81
CA THR A 88 3.25 13.55 -8.30
C THR A 88 2.72 12.25 -7.71
N LEU A 89 1.94 12.35 -6.63
CA LEU A 89 1.15 11.24 -6.11
C LEU A 89 -0.27 11.36 -6.67
N HIS A 90 -0.68 10.38 -7.47
CA HIS A 90 -2.04 10.26 -7.99
C HIS A 90 -2.85 9.30 -7.12
N LEU A 91 -4.01 9.76 -6.66
CA LEU A 91 -4.91 8.98 -5.83
C LEU A 91 -6.16 8.61 -6.61
N PHE A 92 -6.42 7.31 -6.72
CA PHE A 92 -7.57 6.76 -7.41
C PHE A 92 -8.46 6.02 -6.43
N ASP A 93 -9.62 6.56 -6.16
CA ASP A 93 -10.64 5.97 -5.30
C ASP A 93 -12.02 6.40 -5.77
N ARG A 94 -13.04 5.68 -5.39
CA ARG A 94 -14.41 6.09 -5.60
C ARG A 94 -14.81 7.25 -4.67
N PHE A 95 -14.17 7.38 -3.50
CA PHE A 95 -14.42 8.36 -2.45
C PHE A 95 -15.86 8.36 -1.88
N HIS A 96 -16.59 7.26 -2.09
CA HIS A 96 -17.94 7.01 -1.59
C HIS A 96 -18.06 5.66 -0.89
N GLY A 97 -16.92 5.08 -0.49
CA GLY A 97 -16.84 3.74 0.08
C GLY A 97 -17.03 2.63 -0.96
N LEU A 98 -17.17 1.40 -0.51
CA LEU A 98 -17.28 0.23 -1.38
C LEU A 98 -18.60 0.29 -2.19
N PRO A 99 -18.59 -0.15 -3.46
CA PRO A 99 -19.79 -0.32 -4.25
C PRO A 99 -20.67 -1.44 -3.68
N ARG A 100 -21.94 -1.41 -4.00
CA ARG A 100 -22.84 -2.53 -3.71
C ARG A 100 -22.38 -3.78 -4.49
N PRO A 101 -22.25 -4.95 -3.83
CA PRO A 101 -22.02 -6.21 -4.54
C PRO A 101 -23.17 -6.47 -5.54
N ARG A 102 -22.86 -6.81 -6.78
CA ARG A 102 -23.87 -6.89 -7.85
C ARG A 102 -23.93 -8.22 -8.58
N ASP A 103 -22.79 -8.83 -8.81
CA ASP A 103 -22.73 -10.06 -9.58
C ASP A 103 -22.54 -11.30 -8.71
N ALA A 104 -22.59 -12.47 -9.34
CA ALA A 104 -22.46 -13.74 -8.64
C ALA A 104 -21.07 -13.92 -8.00
N VAL A 105 -20.02 -13.33 -8.59
CA VAL A 105 -18.66 -13.39 -8.07
C VAL A 105 -18.54 -12.55 -6.82
N ASP A 106 -19.06 -11.32 -6.85
CA ASP A 106 -19.11 -10.43 -5.68
C ASP A 106 -19.88 -11.11 -4.54
N LEU A 107 -21.09 -11.61 -4.83
CA LEU A 107 -21.96 -12.24 -3.84
C LEU A 107 -21.39 -13.52 -3.24
N ALA A 108 -20.56 -14.24 -3.98
CA ALA A 108 -19.83 -15.41 -3.50
C ALA A 108 -18.57 -15.06 -2.70
N SER A 109 -18.17 -13.79 -2.67
CA SER A 109 -16.99 -13.34 -1.94
C SER A 109 -17.12 -13.61 -0.44
N PRO A 110 -16.09 -14.19 0.22
CA PRO A 110 -16.07 -14.36 1.67
C PRO A 110 -16.28 -13.06 2.45
N TYR A 111 -15.86 -11.92 1.90
CA TYR A 111 -16.02 -10.60 2.52
C TYR A 111 -17.48 -10.12 2.52
N VAL A 112 -18.24 -10.44 1.47
CA VAL A 112 -19.69 -10.18 1.41
C VAL A 112 -20.42 -11.09 2.37
N GLN A 113 -20.10 -12.38 2.35
CA GLN A 113 -20.68 -13.41 3.22
C GLN A 113 -20.44 -13.11 4.71
N ALA A 114 -19.27 -12.59 5.04
CA ALA A 114 -18.93 -12.18 6.41
C ALA A 114 -19.46 -10.77 6.79
N GLY A 115 -20.19 -10.07 5.90
CA GLY A 115 -20.70 -8.73 6.14
C GLY A 115 -19.64 -7.63 6.22
N VAL A 116 -18.42 -7.92 5.78
CA VAL A 116 -17.31 -6.95 5.76
C VAL A 116 -17.43 -6.01 4.57
N TRP A 117 -17.87 -6.52 3.43
CA TRP A 117 -18.17 -5.71 2.25
C TRP A 117 -19.65 -5.32 2.25
N GLN A 118 -19.91 -4.09 2.65
CA GLN A 118 -21.22 -3.46 2.54
C GLN A 118 -21.08 -2.16 1.75
N GLU A 119 -22.15 -1.76 1.04
CA GLU A 119 -22.16 -0.50 0.31
C GLU A 119 -21.84 0.68 1.24
N GLY A 120 -20.94 1.56 0.80
CA GLY A 120 -20.55 2.75 1.55
C GLY A 120 -19.58 2.52 2.72
N THR A 121 -19.14 1.28 2.99
CA THR A 121 -18.08 1.04 3.96
C THR A 121 -16.73 1.55 3.44
N TYR A 122 -15.93 2.17 4.35
CA TYR A 122 -14.66 2.90 4.17
C TYR A 122 -14.82 4.35 3.76
#